data_8cf3d260f0e7d1d441acce4b37bf8e36
#
_entry.id   8cf3d260f0e7d1d441acce4b37bf8e36
#
_cell.length_a   1.000
_cell.length_b   1.000
_cell.length_c   1.000
_cell.angle_alpha   90.00
_cell.angle_beta   90.00
_cell.angle_gamma   90.00
#
_symmetry.space_group_name_H-M   'P 1'
#
loop_
_entity.id
_entity.type
_entity.pdbx_description
1 polymer ?
#
loop_
_entity_poly.entity_id
_entity_poly.type
_entity_poly.pdbx_seq_one_letter_code
_entity_poly.pdbx_strand_id
1 'polypeptide(L)'
;AELGVTLSLYDEYGFPSGSGGWVNADGVPRFANRYPDLTLKRLDKIEEELDGGAVYDRPLSDAGTLMAVVAMETSDKRRIDLSDRIADGRIVWQVPDGRWKVMQFVCVEDPDRNMDYLSADAARAYIEMTHEAYYGRMPEEFGTTITGTFFDEPTLYRAEGRCWTPSFNDDFVRAYGSSPTLLYPALWYDIGPETASARNARFSRRAEQYAAAYPKLVSEWSRSHGTLATGHQDNEERENPVGTSADLMKCFKYQDIPGIDKIGGDRPAERFYKVVSSAAVNWDRSLAM
;
A
#
# COMPACT_ATOMS: atom_id res chain seq x y z
N ALA A 1 13.11 32.67 12.62
CA ALA A 1 14.52 33.06 12.56
C ALA A 1 14.96 33.86 13.80
N GLU A 2 14.32 34.96 14.18
CA GLU A 2 14.75 35.83 15.31
C GLU A 2 14.76 35.10 16.68
N LEU A 3 13.95 34.09 16.86
CA LEU A 3 13.85 33.30 18.10
C LEU A 3 14.73 32.04 18.09
N GLY A 4 15.42 31.72 17.01
CA GLY A 4 16.17 30.49 16.86
C GLY A 4 15.32 29.21 16.82
N VAL A 5 14.02 29.33 16.54
CA VAL A 5 13.09 28.21 16.42
C VAL A 5 13.09 27.70 14.99
N THR A 6 13.12 26.39 14.83
CA THR A 6 12.89 25.71 13.54
C THR A 6 11.51 25.02 13.56
N LEU A 7 10.96 24.79 12.38
CA LEU A 7 9.65 24.18 12.18
C LEU A 7 9.79 22.93 11.30
N SER A 8 8.98 21.92 11.57
CA SER A 8 8.68 20.85 10.63
C SER A 8 7.30 21.09 10.03
N LEU A 9 7.24 20.99 8.71
CA LEU A 9 5.99 21.07 7.98
C LEU A 9 5.22 19.76 8.20
N TYR A 10 4.03 19.84 8.77
CA TYR A 10 3.14 18.71 8.93
C TYR A 10 2.22 18.61 7.72
N ASP A 11 2.27 17.48 6.99
CA ASP A 11 1.68 17.38 5.66
C ASP A 11 0.19 17.02 5.67
N GLU A 12 -0.37 16.68 6.81
CA GLU A 12 -1.80 16.40 6.93
C GLU A 12 -2.60 17.64 7.36
N TYR A 13 -3.81 17.76 6.80
CA TYR A 13 -4.84 18.68 7.25
C TYR A 13 -6.00 17.94 7.93
N GLY A 14 -5.77 16.70 8.30
CA GLY A 14 -6.69 15.76 8.91
C GLY A 14 -6.15 14.35 8.74
N PHE A 15 -6.04 13.64 9.86
CA PHE A 15 -5.48 12.29 9.95
C PHE A 15 -6.19 11.26 9.02
N PRO A 16 -5.43 10.38 8.37
CA PRO A 16 -3.97 10.27 8.27
C PRO A 16 -3.38 11.08 7.10
N SER A 17 -2.04 11.15 7.01
CA SER A 17 -1.37 11.64 5.80
C SER A 17 -1.86 10.88 4.57
N GLY A 18 -2.27 11.62 3.52
CA GLY A 18 -2.90 11.04 2.33
C GLY A 18 -4.34 11.49 2.11
N SER A 19 -5.01 12.04 3.13
CA SER A 19 -6.36 12.63 3.00
C SER A 19 -6.33 14.03 2.38
N GLY A 20 -5.32 14.81 2.73
CA GLY A 20 -5.25 16.25 2.44
C GLY A 20 -6.31 17.07 3.16
N GLY A 21 -6.87 16.53 4.26
CA GLY A 21 -7.99 17.07 5.02
C GLY A 21 -9.35 16.68 4.44
N TRP A 22 -10.40 17.25 5.01
CA TRP A 22 -11.79 16.90 4.72
C TRP A 22 -12.51 18.02 3.98
N VAL A 23 -13.37 17.67 3.03
CA VAL A 23 -14.15 18.64 2.23
C VAL A 23 -15.36 19.13 3.02
N ASN A 24 -15.99 18.22 3.78
CA ASN A 24 -17.24 18.47 4.48
C ASN A 24 -17.34 17.63 5.76
N ALA A 25 -18.44 17.80 6.49
CA ALA A 25 -18.76 17.04 7.70
C ALA A 25 -18.96 15.52 7.44
N ASP A 26 -19.21 15.13 6.19
CA ASP A 26 -19.38 13.72 5.81
C ASP A 26 -18.05 12.97 5.66
N GLY A 27 -16.94 13.68 5.89
CA GLY A 27 -15.63 13.06 5.94
C GLY A 27 -15.04 12.64 4.57
N VAL A 28 -15.42 13.32 3.50
CA VAL A 28 -14.80 13.07 2.19
C VAL A 28 -13.41 13.68 2.13
N PRO A 29 -12.33 12.90 1.89
CA PRO A 29 -10.98 13.43 1.77
C PRO A 29 -10.88 14.43 0.61
N ARG A 30 -10.17 15.53 0.82
CA ARG A 30 -9.91 16.52 -0.24
C ARG A 30 -9.13 15.92 -1.40
N PHE A 31 -8.24 14.98 -1.10
CA PHE A 31 -7.51 14.23 -2.13
C PHE A 31 -8.48 13.52 -3.08
N ALA A 32 -9.45 12.77 -2.55
CA ALA A 32 -10.44 12.06 -3.35
C ALA A 32 -11.31 12.99 -4.22
N ASN A 33 -11.61 14.18 -3.70
CA ASN A 33 -12.39 15.16 -4.46
C ASN A 33 -11.60 15.75 -5.64
N ARG A 34 -10.28 15.90 -5.50
CA ARG A 34 -9.40 16.45 -6.56
C ARG A 34 -8.88 15.39 -7.52
N TYR A 35 -8.60 14.19 -7.01
CA TYR A 35 -7.97 13.09 -7.74
C TYR A 35 -8.73 11.76 -7.53
N PRO A 36 -9.98 11.66 -8.00
CA PRO A 36 -10.84 10.51 -7.71
C PRO A 36 -10.27 9.16 -8.19
N ASP A 37 -9.52 9.15 -9.28
CA ASP A 37 -8.94 7.93 -9.86
C ASP A 37 -7.67 7.45 -9.13
N LEU A 38 -7.07 8.31 -8.30
CA LEU A 38 -5.83 8.03 -7.56
C LEU A 38 -6.08 7.64 -6.09
N THR A 39 -7.32 7.32 -5.76
CA THR A 39 -7.71 6.93 -4.40
C THR A 39 -7.33 5.49 -4.07
N LEU A 40 -7.29 5.21 -2.76
CA LEU A 40 -6.99 3.90 -2.19
C LEU A 40 -7.87 2.81 -2.80
N LYS A 41 -7.24 1.69 -3.09
CA LYS A 41 -7.91 0.51 -3.64
C LYS A 41 -7.59 -0.71 -2.79
N ARG A 42 -8.46 -1.71 -2.87
CA ARG A 42 -8.26 -3.00 -2.21
C ARG A 42 -8.45 -4.15 -3.18
N LEU A 43 -7.80 -5.25 -2.87
CA LEU A 43 -8.03 -6.50 -3.56
C LEU A 43 -9.25 -7.20 -2.97
N ASP A 44 -10.20 -7.55 -3.83
CA ASP A 44 -11.37 -8.34 -3.49
C ASP A 44 -11.49 -9.54 -4.43
N LYS A 45 -12.40 -10.46 -4.15
CA LYS A 45 -12.66 -11.61 -4.98
C LYS A 45 -14.14 -11.95 -5.09
N ILE A 46 -14.51 -12.48 -6.25
CA ILE A 46 -15.79 -13.15 -6.49
C ILE A 46 -15.46 -14.61 -6.71
N GLU A 47 -16.19 -15.51 -6.06
CA GLU A 47 -15.93 -16.94 -6.19
C GLU A 47 -17.19 -17.78 -6.33
N GLU A 48 -17.04 -18.91 -7.01
CA GLU A 48 -18.06 -19.94 -7.17
C GLU A 48 -17.43 -21.33 -7.06
N GLU A 49 -18.08 -22.23 -6.34
CA GLU A 49 -17.70 -23.65 -6.29
C GLU A 49 -18.49 -24.44 -7.32
N LEU A 50 -17.81 -25.35 -8.03
CA LEU A 50 -18.35 -26.14 -9.12
C LEU A 50 -17.84 -27.57 -9.03
N ASP A 51 -18.70 -28.51 -9.35
CA ASP A 51 -18.36 -29.94 -9.54
C ASP A 51 -17.89 -30.19 -10.99
N GLY A 52 -17.07 -31.22 -11.17
CA GLY A 52 -16.61 -31.64 -12.47
C GLY A 52 -17.73 -31.94 -13.45
N GLY A 53 -17.51 -31.63 -14.72
CA GLY A 53 -18.51 -31.73 -15.78
C GLY A 53 -19.42 -30.52 -15.94
N ALA A 54 -19.40 -29.58 -15.02
CA ALA A 54 -20.11 -28.29 -15.16
C ALA A 54 -19.44 -27.39 -16.21
N VAL A 55 -20.20 -26.42 -16.70
CA VAL A 55 -19.66 -25.31 -17.51
C VAL A 55 -19.68 -24.04 -16.68
N TYR A 56 -18.51 -23.44 -16.46
CA TYR A 56 -18.42 -22.11 -15.91
C TYR A 56 -18.56 -21.12 -17.05
N ASP A 57 -19.66 -20.40 -17.09
CA ASP A 57 -19.93 -19.33 -18.06
C ASP A 57 -20.42 -18.09 -17.32
N ARG A 58 -19.50 -17.16 -17.05
CA ARG A 58 -19.78 -15.96 -16.26
C ARG A 58 -19.18 -14.71 -16.90
N PRO A 59 -19.84 -13.56 -16.77
CA PRO A 59 -19.24 -12.29 -17.13
C PRO A 59 -18.02 -12.01 -16.24
N LEU A 60 -17.09 -11.22 -16.76
CA LEU A 60 -16.09 -10.58 -15.93
C LEU A 60 -16.75 -9.58 -14.98
N SER A 61 -16.19 -9.46 -13.80
CA SER A 61 -16.62 -8.44 -12.85
C SER A 61 -16.31 -7.05 -13.40
N ASP A 62 -17.26 -6.16 -13.32
CA ASP A 62 -17.15 -4.74 -13.62
C ASP A 62 -16.88 -3.86 -12.38
N ALA A 63 -16.71 -4.48 -11.21
CA ALA A 63 -16.51 -3.78 -9.94
C ALA A 63 -15.16 -3.03 -9.85
N GLY A 64 -14.22 -3.30 -10.76
CA GLY A 64 -12.90 -2.68 -10.78
C GLY A 64 -11.96 -3.32 -11.79
N THR A 65 -10.65 -3.17 -11.57
CA THR A 65 -9.63 -3.76 -12.45
C THR A 65 -9.46 -5.24 -12.17
N LEU A 66 -9.68 -6.10 -13.18
CA LEU A 66 -9.43 -7.54 -13.07
C LEU A 66 -7.93 -7.79 -12.90
N MET A 67 -7.56 -8.48 -11.83
CA MET A 67 -6.18 -8.81 -11.50
C MET A 67 -5.80 -10.23 -11.89
N ALA A 68 -6.75 -11.18 -11.73
CA ALA A 68 -6.54 -12.58 -12.08
C ALA A 68 -7.87 -13.34 -12.14
N VAL A 69 -7.92 -14.42 -12.93
CA VAL A 69 -8.96 -15.43 -12.84
C VAL A 69 -8.31 -16.79 -12.63
N VAL A 70 -8.60 -17.44 -11.53
CA VAL A 70 -7.95 -18.69 -11.15
C VAL A 70 -9.01 -19.72 -10.74
N ALA A 71 -8.92 -20.91 -11.31
CA ALA A 71 -9.60 -22.09 -10.80
C ALA A 71 -8.66 -22.89 -9.89
N MET A 72 -9.11 -23.27 -8.71
CA MET A 72 -8.36 -24.12 -7.77
C MET A 72 -9.16 -25.35 -7.41
N GLU A 73 -8.57 -26.53 -7.63
CA GLU A 73 -9.14 -27.80 -7.17
C GLU A 73 -9.06 -27.86 -5.63
N THR A 74 -10.13 -28.29 -4.98
CA THR A 74 -10.27 -28.14 -3.53
C THR A 74 -9.49 -29.17 -2.72
N SER A 75 -9.18 -30.36 -3.29
CA SER A 75 -8.47 -31.44 -2.59
C SER A 75 -6.94 -31.37 -2.78
N ASP A 76 -6.48 -31.31 -4.04
CA ASP A 76 -5.05 -31.34 -4.38
C ASP A 76 -4.41 -29.96 -4.55
N LYS A 77 -5.22 -28.90 -4.48
CA LYS A 77 -4.80 -27.48 -4.62
C LYS A 77 -4.19 -27.12 -5.97
N ARG A 78 -4.37 -27.96 -6.99
CA ARG A 78 -3.99 -27.65 -8.36
C ARG A 78 -4.70 -26.39 -8.83
N ARG A 79 -3.95 -25.49 -9.45
CA ARG A 79 -4.46 -24.19 -9.91
C ARG A 79 -4.30 -24.04 -11.42
N ILE A 80 -5.29 -23.42 -12.03
CA ILE A 80 -5.34 -23.14 -13.46
C ILE A 80 -5.60 -21.65 -13.64
N ASP A 81 -4.75 -20.97 -14.41
CA ASP A 81 -5.01 -19.61 -14.88
C ASP A 81 -6.06 -19.66 -15.99
N LEU A 82 -7.14 -18.93 -15.82
CA LEU A 82 -8.23 -18.88 -16.80
C LEU A 82 -8.19 -17.62 -17.66
N SER A 83 -7.11 -16.85 -17.64
CA SER A 83 -6.98 -15.62 -18.44
C SER A 83 -7.14 -15.87 -19.94
N ASP A 84 -6.65 -17.01 -20.43
CA ASP A 84 -6.80 -17.45 -21.84
C ASP A 84 -8.24 -17.89 -22.20
N ARG A 85 -9.13 -17.97 -21.23
CA ARG A 85 -10.53 -18.33 -21.41
C ARG A 85 -11.46 -17.11 -21.44
N ILE A 86 -10.88 -15.93 -21.41
CA ILE A 86 -11.62 -14.68 -21.47
C ILE A 86 -11.85 -14.32 -22.94
N ALA A 87 -13.13 -14.23 -23.32
CA ALA A 87 -13.56 -13.74 -24.63
C ALA A 87 -14.83 -12.91 -24.46
N ASP A 88 -14.92 -11.80 -25.17
CA ASP A 88 -16.10 -10.91 -25.19
C ASP A 88 -16.60 -10.51 -23.76
N GLY A 89 -15.65 -10.26 -22.84
CA GLY A 89 -15.97 -9.90 -21.46
C GLY A 89 -16.57 -11.04 -20.62
N ARG A 90 -16.38 -12.27 -21.04
CA ARG A 90 -16.86 -13.49 -20.33
C ARG A 90 -15.74 -14.51 -20.18
N ILE A 91 -15.91 -15.38 -19.19
CA ILE A 91 -15.07 -16.57 -18.98
C ILE A 91 -15.93 -17.78 -19.29
N VAL A 92 -15.50 -18.59 -20.27
CA VAL A 92 -16.13 -19.87 -20.57
C VAL A 92 -15.13 -20.99 -20.37
N TRP A 93 -15.42 -21.87 -19.42
CA TRP A 93 -14.51 -22.95 -19.06
C TRP A 93 -15.27 -24.24 -18.71
N GLN A 94 -14.87 -25.36 -19.36
CA GLN A 94 -15.35 -26.68 -19.01
C GLN A 94 -14.61 -27.17 -17.78
N VAL A 95 -15.34 -27.42 -16.70
CA VAL A 95 -14.77 -27.84 -15.40
C VAL A 95 -14.31 -29.29 -15.49
N PRO A 96 -13.00 -29.58 -15.26
CA PRO A 96 -12.50 -30.97 -15.20
C PRO A 96 -13.06 -31.72 -14.00
N ASP A 97 -12.85 -33.04 -13.98
CA ASP A 97 -13.22 -33.86 -12.84
C ASP A 97 -12.63 -33.34 -11.53
N GLY A 98 -13.40 -33.44 -10.44
CA GLY A 98 -13.08 -32.92 -9.13
C GLY A 98 -14.03 -31.81 -8.68
N ARG A 99 -13.72 -31.17 -7.57
CA ARG A 99 -14.45 -30.00 -7.06
C ARG A 99 -13.58 -28.77 -7.12
N TRP A 100 -14.03 -27.76 -7.83
CA TRP A 100 -13.26 -26.57 -8.16
C TRP A 100 -13.87 -25.32 -7.57
N LYS A 101 -12.98 -24.42 -7.16
CA LYS A 101 -13.31 -23.05 -6.77
C LYS A 101 -12.77 -22.11 -7.84
N VAL A 102 -13.65 -21.44 -8.56
CA VAL A 102 -13.29 -20.42 -9.55
C VAL A 102 -13.36 -19.06 -8.91
N MET A 103 -12.30 -18.29 -9.03
CA MET A 103 -12.13 -16.99 -8.37
C MET A 103 -11.74 -15.92 -9.40
N GLN A 104 -12.49 -14.83 -9.43
CA GLN A 104 -12.10 -13.60 -10.09
C GLN A 104 -11.55 -12.65 -9.03
N PHE A 105 -10.30 -12.25 -9.13
CA PHE A 105 -9.67 -11.28 -8.24
C PHE A 105 -9.73 -9.90 -8.87
N VAL A 106 -10.26 -8.94 -8.13
CA VAL A 106 -10.57 -7.61 -8.65
C VAL A 106 -9.97 -6.55 -7.71
N CYS A 107 -9.28 -5.58 -8.29
CA CYS A 107 -8.82 -4.40 -7.56
C CYS A 107 -9.94 -3.34 -7.63
N VAL A 108 -10.61 -3.14 -6.50
CA VAL A 108 -11.75 -2.23 -6.37
C VAL A 108 -11.40 -0.99 -5.57
N GLU A 109 -12.17 0.07 -5.72
CA GLU A 109 -12.02 1.25 -4.88
C GLU A 109 -12.33 0.92 -3.41
N ASP A 110 -11.53 1.47 -2.50
CA ASP A 110 -11.79 1.39 -1.08
C ASP A 110 -12.70 2.55 -0.64
N PRO A 111 -13.71 2.31 0.22
CA PRO A 111 -14.62 3.36 0.65
C PRO A 111 -13.93 4.49 1.46
N ASP A 112 -12.75 4.25 1.98
CA ASP A 112 -11.99 5.24 2.74
C ASP A 112 -11.43 6.39 1.89
N ARG A 113 -11.18 6.13 0.61
CA ARG A 113 -10.85 7.13 -0.41
C ARG A 113 -9.66 8.06 -0.09
N ASN A 114 -8.76 7.67 0.81
CA ASN A 114 -7.45 8.31 0.91
C ASN A 114 -6.64 8.07 -0.37
N MET A 115 -5.47 8.64 -0.50
CA MET A 115 -4.62 8.39 -1.67
C MET A 115 -4.22 6.91 -1.78
N ASP A 116 -3.97 6.42 -2.98
CA ASP A 116 -3.36 5.11 -3.20
C ASP A 116 -1.87 5.17 -2.83
N TYR A 117 -1.54 4.73 -1.63
CA TYR A 117 -0.16 4.73 -1.10
C TYR A 117 0.80 3.80 -1.88
N LEU A 118 0.30 2.94 -2.73
CA LEU A 118 1.11 2.08 -3.60
C LEU A 118 1.40 2.71 -4.97
N SER A 119 0.76 3.85 -5.27
CA SER A 119 0.89 4.57 -6.53
C SER A 119 1.82 5.77 -6.41
N ALA A 120 2.89 5.77 -7.20
CA ALA A 120 3.78 6.93 -7.29
C ALA A 120 3.08 8.18 -7.84
N ASP A 121 2.08 8.01 -8.72
CA ASP A 121 1.32 9.13 -9.26
C ASP A 121 0.40 9.74 -8.20
N ALA A 122 -0.22 8.91 -7.37
CA ALA A 122 -1.01 9.39 -6.23
C ALA A 122 -0.12 10.15 -5.22
N ALA A 123 1.06 9.62 -4.91
CA ALA A 123 1.99 10.30 -4.01
C ALA A 123 2.47 11.64 -4.57
N ARG A 124 2.78 11.74 -5.88
CA ARG A 124 3.13 13.01 -6.52
C ARG A 124 1.98 14.02 -6.48
N ALA A 125 0.76 13.57 -6.76
CA ALA A 125 -0.43 14.41 -6.67
C ALA A 125 -0.67 14.92 -5.23
N TYR A 126 -0.40 14.09 -4.24
CA TYR A 126 -0.49 14.46 -2.83
C TYR A 126 0.58 15.50 -2.45
N ILE A 127 1.83 15.31 -2.86
CA ILE A 127 2.93 16.27 -2.67
C ILE A 127 2.59 17.61 -3.32
N GLU A 128 2.06 17.61 -4.55
CA GLU A 128 1.60 18.82 -5.21
C GLU A 128 0.51 19.54 -4.41
N MET A 129 -0.45 18.80 -3.86
CA MET A 129 -1.56 19.38 -3.12
C MET A 129 -1.15 19.93 -1.75
N THR A 130 -0.13 19.35 -1.11
CA THR A 130 0.30 19.65 0.27
C THR A 130 1.63 20.40 0.28
N HIS A 131 2.72 19.72 0.03
CA HIS A 131 4.10 20.25 0.14
C HIS A 131 4.35 21.42 -0.80
N GLU A 132 4.02 21.30 -2.07
CA GLU A 132 4.18 22.38 -3.06
C GLU A 132 3.29 23.59 -2.74
N ALA A 133 2.13 23.37 -2.13
CA ALA A 133 1.26 24.47 -1.72
C ALA A 133 1.87 25.33 -0.61
N TYR A 134 2.67 24.75 0.27
CA TYR A 134 3.45 25.48 1.27
C TYR A 134 4.69 26.14 0.64
N TYR A 135 5.45 25.39 -0.14
CA TYR A 135 6.65 25.90 -0.79
C TYR A 135 6.34 27.10 -1.68
N GLY A 136 5.28 27.06 -2.45
CA GLY A 136 4.86 28.17 -3.31
C GLY A 136 4.47 29.45 -2.57
N ARG A 137 4.24 29.41 -1.24
CA ARG A 137 3.92 30.59 -0.42
C ARG A 137 5.09 31.17 0.34
N MET A 138 6.06 30.34 0.69
CA MET A 138 7.18 30.75 1.56
C MET A 138 8.46 29.97 1.23
N PRO A 139 8.92 30.01 -0.03
CA PRO A 139 10.08 29.23 -0.46
C PRO A 139 11.36 29.61 0.28
N GLU A 140 11.49 30.87 0.69
CA GLU A 140 12.64 31.41 1.43
C GLU A 140 12.80 30.84 2.85
N GLU A 141 11.74 30.28 3.42
CA GLU A 141 11.79 29.67 4.75
C GLU A 141 12.30 28.22 4.72
N PHE A 142 12.26 27.57 3.55
CA PHE A 142 12.71 26.19 3.41
C PHE A 142 14.23 26.08 3.51
N GLY A 143 14.70 25.11 4.27
CA GLY A 143 16.13 24.94 4.58
C GLY A 143 16.70 25.92 5.62
N THR A 144 15.87 26.85 6.09
CA THR A 144 16.26 27.86 7.10
C THR A 144 15.37 27.76 8.35
N THR A 145 14.15 28.22 8.27
CA THR A 145 13.16 28.13 9.35
C THR A 145 12.40 26.80 9.28
N ILE A 146 11.98 26.39 8.08
CA ILE A 146 11.37 25.07 7.83
C ILE A 146 12.49 24.10 7.47
N THR A 147 12.87 23.27 8.43
CA THR A 147 14.01 22.35 8.32
C THR A 147 13.60 20.90 8.15
N GLY A 148 12.31 20.59 8.29
CA GLY A 148 11.78 19.25 8.17
C GLY A 148 10.39 19.19 7.59
N THR A 149 10.04 18.03 7.07
CA THR A 149 8.67 17.64 6.73
C THR A 149 8.29 16.41 7.55
N PHE A 150 7.07 16.37 8.02
CA PHE A 150 6.56 15.30 8.87
C PHE A 150 5.27 14.72 8.27
N PHE A 151 5.21 13.40 8.14
CA PHE A 151 4.00 12.68 7.78
C PHE A 151 3.52 11.79 8.93
N ASP A 152 2.21 11.59 9.01
CA ASP A 152 1.55 10.90 10.10
C ASP A 152 0.74 9.70 9.60
N GLU A 153 1.19 8.53 9.99
CA GLU A 153 0.54 7.23 9.80
C GLU A 153 -0.13 7.00 8.43
N PRO A 154 0.60 7.13 7.30
CA PRO A 154 0.08 6.68 6.02
C PRO A 154 -0.21 5.18 6.13
N THR A 155 -1.48 4.80 5.95
CA THR A 155 -1.95 3.49 6.41
C THR A 155 -2.45 2.59 5.30
N LEU A 156 -2.08 1.31 5.38
CA LEU A 156 -2.58 0.24 4.51
C LEU A 156 -3.69 -0.60 5.18
N TYR A 157 -3.95 -0.43 6.47
CA TYR A 157 -4.88 -1.30 7.21
C TYR A 157 -6.34 -1.04 6.87
N ARG A 158 -6.68 0.17 6.47
CA ARG A 158 -8.07 0.56 6.18
C ARG A 158 -8.72 -0.30 5.11
N ALA A 159 -7.93 -0.76 4.16
CA ALA A 159 -8.33 -1.77 3.17
C ALA A 159 -8.33 -3.20 3.74
N GLU A 160 -8.58 -3.40 5.03
CA GLU A 160 -8.56 -4.70 5.72
C GLU A 160 -7.26 -5.50 5.49
N GLY A 161 -6.12 -4.82 5.38
CA GLY A 161 -4.83 -5.43 5.03
C GLY A 161 -4.71 -5.87 3.56
N ARG A 162 -5.74 -5.63 2.76
CA ARG A 162 -5.77 -5.95 1.33
C ARG A 162 -5.58 -4.75 0.41
N CYS A 163 -4.96 -3.67 0.91
CA CYS A 163 -4.57 -2.54 0.08
C CYS A 163 -3.82 -3.02 -1.16
N TRP A 164 -4.27 -2.58 -2.32
CA TRP A 164 -3.81 -3.04 -3.62
C TRP A 164 -3.81 -1.92 -4.65
N THR A 165 -3.10 -2.13 -5.76
CA THR A 165 -3.07 -1.18 -6.88
C THR A 165 -3.18 -1.91 -8.21
N PRO A 166 -3.82 -1.33 -9.23
CA PRO A 166 -3.94 -1.97 -10.55
C PRO A 166 -2.61 -2.33 -11.21
N SER A 167 -1.55 -1.57 -10.92
CA SER A 167 -0.20 -1.81 -11.48
C SER A 167 0.57 -2.97 -10.83
N PHE A 168 -0.01 -3.65 -9.82
CA PHE A 168 0.71 -4.67 -9.05
C PHE A 168 1.23 -5.83 -9.90
N ASN A 169 0.44 -6.33 -10.84
CA ASN A 169 0.86 -7.46 -11.67
C ASN A 169 2.09 -7.13 -12.52
N ASP A 170 2.09 -5.98 -13.18
CA ASP A 170 3.21 -5.54 -14.01
C ASP A 170 4.46 -5.33 -13.17
N ASP A 171 4.29 -4.77 -12.00
CA ASP A 171 5.36 -4.53 -11.06
C ASP A 171 5.94 -5.84 -10.50
N PHE A 172 5.08 -6.80 -10.22
CA PHE A 172 5.48 -8.14 -9.78
C PHE A 172 6.27 -8.88 -10.88
N VAL A 173 5.77 -8.83 -12.13
CA VAL A 173 6.47 -9.43 -13.29
C VAL A 173 7.84 -8.79 -13.49
N ARG A 174 7.96 -7.47 -13.38
CA ARG A 174 9.26 -6.78 -13.46
C ARG A 174 10.25 -7.26 -12.40
N ALA A 175 9.75 -7.52 -11.19
CA ALA A 175 10.58 -7.91 -10.06
C ALA A 175 10.99 -9.39 -10.06
N TYR A 176 10.08 -10.27 -10.44
CA TYR A 176 10.26 -11.72 -10.30
C TYR A 176 10.32 -12.49 -11.61
N GLY A 177 10.06 -11.86 -12.77
CA GLY A 177 10.08 -12.48 -14.08
C GLY A 177 8.93 -13.46 -14.35
N SER A 178 7.92 -13.50 -13.49
CA SER A 178 6.77 -14.41 -13.61
C SER A 178 5.47 -13.75 -13.16
N SER A 179 4.34 -14.21 -13.73
CA SER A 179 3.01 -13.71 -13.35
C SER A 179 2.64 -14.13 -11.93
N PRO A 180 2.02 -13.22 -11.14
CA PRO A 180 1.47 -13.57 -9.83
C PRO A 180 0.13 -14.30 -9.88
N THR A 181 -0.48 -14.51 -11.04
CA THR A 181 -1.87 -14.98 -11.19
C THR A 181 -2.17 -16.20 -10.32
N LEU A 182 -1.40 -17.28 -10.48
CA LEU A 182 -1.63 -18.51 -9.72
C LEU A 182 -1.36 -18.41 -8.22
N LEU A 183 -0.77 -17.30 -7.77
CA LEU A 183 -0.50 -17.06 -6.36
C LEU A 183 -1.65 -16.32 -5.65
N TYR A 184 -2.60 -15.72 -6.39
CA TYR A 184 -3.70 -14.95 -5.79
C TYR A 184 -4.52 -15.74 -4.76
N PRO A 185 -4.87 -17.01 -4.97
CA PRO A 185 -5.61 -17.79 -3.98
C PRO A 185 -4.94 -17.89 -2.61
N ALA A 186 -3.59 -17.81 -2.54
CA ALA A 186 -2.86 -17.89 -1.27
C ALA A 186 -3.23 -16.80 -0.28
N LEU A 187 -3.79 -15.67 -0.72
CA LEU A 187 -4.21 -14.59 0.18
C LEU A 187 -5.44 -14.97 1.03
N TRP A 188 -6.22 -15.96 0.60
CA TRP A 188 -7.41 -16.43 1.31
C TRP A 188 -7.33 -17.88 1.75
N TYR A 189 -6.59 -18.72 1.02
CA TYR A 189 -6.60 -20.17 1.16
C TYR A 189 -5.19 -20.73 1.34
N ASP A 190 -5.15 -21.92 1.87
CA ASP A 190 -3.99 -22.80 1.71
C ASP A 190 -3.97 -23.32 0.26
N ILE A 191 -2.85 -23.09 -0.41
CA ILE A 191 -2.60 -23.54 -1.78
C ILE A 191 -1.56 -24.67 -1.85
N GLY A 192 -1.30 -25.33 -0.71
CA GLY A 192 -0.30 -26.37 -0.57
C GLY A 192 1.06 -25.84 -0.09
N PRO A 193 2.16 -26.55 -0.34
CA PRO A 193 3.51 -26.22 0.17
C PRO A 193 3.99 -24.80 -0.19
N GLU A 194 3.44 -24.21 -1.24
CA GLU A 194 3.81 -22.88 -1.72
C GLU A 194 3.12 -21.73 -0.97
N THR A 195 2.17 -22.01 -0.09
CA THR A 195 1.32 -20.98 0.55
C THR A 195 2.14 -19.88 1.21
N ALA A 196 3.13 -20.26 2.02
CA ALA A 196 3.96 -19.30 2.75
C ALA A 196 4.83 -18.46 1.81
N SER A 197 5.48 -19.10 0.83
CA SER A 197 6.33 -18.40 -0.15
C SER A 197 5.52 -17.48 -1.07
N ALA A 198 4.33 -17.89 -1.49
CA ALA A 198 3.42 -17.08 -2.27
C ALA A 198 2.98 -15.82 -1.51
N ARG A 199 2.59 -15.96 -0.25
CA ARG A 199 2.25 -14.81 0.63
C ARG A 199 3.44 -13.89 0.82
N ASN A 200 4.62 -14.46 1.12
CA ASN A 200 5.83 -13.67 1.31
C ASN A 200 6.19 -12.87 0.04
N ALA A 201 6.21 -13.48 -1.14
CA ALA A 201 6.53 -12.79 -2.38
C ALA A 201 5.57 -11.60 -2.65
N ARG A 202 4.29 -11.77 -2.37
CA ARG A 202 3.29 -10.72 -2.60
C ARG A 202 3.39 -9.59 -1.61
N PHE A 203 3.45 -9.89 -0.32
CA PHE A 203 3.57 -8.86 0.71
C PHE A 203 4.91 -8.14 0.65
N SER A 204 6.00 -8.84 0.32
CA SER A 204 7.30 -8.20 0.08
C SER A 204 7.25 -7.23 -1.10
N ARG A 205 6.62 -7.63 -2.23
CA ARG A 205 6.50 -6.73 -3.38
C ARG A 205 5.65 -5.52 -3.08
N ARG A 206 4.52 -5.71 -2.39
CA ARG A 206 3.67 -4.61 -1.93
C ARG A 206 4.43 -3.64 -1.02
N ALA A 207 5.24 -4.17 -0.10
CA ALA A 207 6.06 -3.35 0.78
C ALA A 207 7.11 -2.52 0.02
N GLU A 208 7.73 -3.09 -1.03
CA GLU A 208 8.63 -2.33 -1.91
C GLU A 208 7.89 -1.22 -2.67
N GLN A 209 6.70 -1.51 -3.20
CA GLN A 209 5.88 -0.50 -3.87
C GLN A 209 5.54 0.65 -2.94
N TYR A 210 5.04 0.35 -1.73
CA TYR A 210 4.71 1.35 -0.73
C TYR A 210 5.91 2.22 -0.38
N ALA A 211 7.03 1.61 0.00
CA ALA A 211 8.23 2.34 0.39
C ALA A 211 8.77 3.22 -0.76
N ALA A 212 8.68 2.74 -2.01
CA ALA A 212 9.12 3.49 -3.18
C ALA A 212 8.12 4.56 -3.63
N ALA A 213 6.82 4.34 -3.44
CA ALA A 213 5.81 5.30 -3.84
C ALA A 213 5.71 6.49 -2.88
N TYR A 214 5.52 6.25 -1.58
CA TYR A 214 5.25 7.35 -0.65
C TYR A 214 6.48 7.80 0.15
N PRO A 215 7.08 7.02 1.05
CA PRO A 215 8.23 7.49 1.85
C PRO A 215 9.39 8.01 1.01
N LYS A 216 9.70 7.32 -0.10
CA LYS A 216 10.78 7.72 -0.99
C LYS A 216 10.51 9.07 -1.65
N LEU A 217 9.32 9.27 -2.25
CA LEU A 217 9.01 10.48 -3.00
C LEU A 217 8.91 11.70 -2.08
N VAL A 218 8.34 11.56 -0.88
CA VAL A 218 8.32 12.62 0.14
C VAL A 218 9.75 13.00 0.53
N SER A 219 10.61 12.01 0.75
CA SER A 219 12.00 12.25 1.12
C SER A 219 12.80 12.93 -0.01
N GLU A 220 12.62 12.50 -1.26
CA GLU A 220 13.27 13.10 -2.43
C GLU A 220 12.82 14.56 -2.60
N TRP A 221 11.53 14.83 -2.46
CA TRP A 221 11.00 16.19 -2.50
C TRP A 221 11.59 17.05 -1.38
N SER A 222 11.56 16.57 -0.15
CA SER A 222 12.07 17.29 1.01
C SER A 222 13.54 17.70 0.83
N ARG A 223 14.39 16.75 0.45
CA ARG A 223 15.83 17.03 0.21
C ARG A 223 16.05 18.03 -0.91
N SER A 224 15.26 17.97 -1.99
CA SER A 224 15.37 18.93 -3.10
C SER A 224 14.97 20.36 -2.69
N HIS A 225 14.26 20.51 -1.57
CA HIS A 225 13.84 21.79 -1.01
C HIS A 225 14.57 22.15 0.29
N GLY A 226 15.70 21.50 0.57
CA GLY A 226 16.57 21.82 1.70
C GLY A 226 16.04 21.38 3.07
N THR A 227 15.06 20.48 3.11
CA THR A 227 14.45 19.94 4.34
C THR A 227 14.74 18.45 4.51
N LEU A 228 14.53 17.94 5.72
CA LEU A 228 14.66 16.52 6.04
C LEU A 228 13.26 15.89 6.20
N ALA A 229 13.06 14.71 5.61
CA ALA A 229 11.83 13.96 5.78
C ALA A 229 11.85 13.13 7.06
N THR A 230 10.80 13.26 7.86
CA THR A 230 10.53 12.45 9.03
C THR A 230 9.04 12.09 9.12
N GLY A 231 8.67 11.29 10.06
CA GLY A 231 7.32 10.84 10.32
C GLY A 231 7.30 9.42 10.85
N HIS A 232 6.14 8.92 11.12
CA HIS A 232 5.97 7.54 11.58
C HIS A 232 4.93 6.79 10.74
N GLN A 233 5.04 5.46 10.79
CA GLN A 233 4.14 4.56 10.11
C GLN A 233 3.01 4.19 11.07
N ASP A 234 1.93 3.63 10.53
CA ASP A 234 0.83 3.19 11.38
C ASP A 234 1.14 1.88 12.10
N ASN A 235 0.90 1.86 13.41
CA ASN A 235 1.02 0.68 14.27
C ASN A 235 2.42 0.00 14.24
N GLU A 236 3.49 0.76 14.25
CA GLU A 236 4.86 0.25 14.21
C GLU A 236 5.20 -0.65 15.39
N GLU A 237 4.50 -0.50 16.50
CA GLU A 237 4.67 -1.30 17.71
C GLU A 237 4.13 -2.73 17.58
N ARG A 238 3.46 -3.10 16.50
CA ARG A 238 3.00 -4.48 16.28
C ARG A 238 4.15 -5.41 15.94
N GLU A 239 4.07 -6.65 16.40
CA GLU A 239 5.04 -7.68 16.04
C GLU A 239 5.02 -8.03 14.54
N ASN A 240 3.87 -7.88 13.89
CA ASN A 240 3.70 -8.11 12.47
C ASN A 240 2.93 -6.94 11.83
N PRO A 241 3.64 -5.90 11.37
CA PRO A 241 3.02 -4.72 10.78
C PRO A 241 2.64 -4.87 9.30
N VAL A 242 2.83 -6.06 8.70
CA VAL A 242 2.68 -6.29 7.25
C VAL A 242 1.33 -5.83 6.70
N GLY A 243 0.25 -5.99 7.48
CA GLY A 243 -1.10 -5.55 7.08
C GLY A 243 -1.35 -4.05 7.19
N THR A 244 -0.56 -3.35 8.00
CA THR A 244 -0.77 -1.93 8.35
C THR A 244 0.26 -1.00 7.73
N SER A 245 1.53 -1.20 8.04
CA SER A 245 2.65 -0.34 7.65
C SER A 245 3.68 -1.04 6.74
N ALA A 246 3.30 -2.17 6.17
CA ALA A 246 4.13 -2.98 5.26
C ALA A 246 5.44 -3.47 5.92
N ASP A 247 6.60 -2.99 5.50
CA ASP A 247 7.91 -3.33 6.03
C ASP A 247 8.58 -2.06 6.54
N LEU A 248 8.63 -1.90 7.86
CA LEU A 248 9.17 -0.70 8.51
C LEU A 248 10.61 -0.40 8.08
N MET A 249 11.47 -1.44 7.96
CA MET A 249 12.86 -1.23 7.58
C MET A 249 13.01 -0.70 6.15
N LYS A 250 12.10 -1.08 5.25
CA LYS A 250 12.05 -0.56 3.88
C LYS A 250 11.58 0.89 3.84
N CYS A 251 10.60 1.24 4.68
CA CYS A 251 10.10 2.60 4.81
C CYS A 251 11.17 3.52 5.40
N PHE A 252 11.79 3.12 6.51
CA PHE A 252 12.84 3.88 7.19
C PHE A 252 14.11 4.09 6.35
N LYS A 253 14.35 3.23 5.35
CA LYS A 253 15.42 3.44 4.38
C LYS A 253 15.35 4.82 3.70
N TYR A 254 14.16 5.31 3.48
CA TYR A 254 13.95 6.56 2.76
C TYR A 254 13.78 7.77 3.68
N GLN A 255 13.42 7.58 4.94
CA GLN A 255 13.32 8.67 5.90
C GLN A 255 14.72 9.20 6.26
N ASP A 256 14.88 10.52 6.30
CA ASP A 256 16.11 11.15 6.76
C ASP A 256 16.26 11.02 8.27
N ILE A 257 15.14 11.10 8.98
CA ILE A 257 15.02 10.88 10.41
C ILE A 257 13.96 9.80 10.61
N PRO A 258 14.33 8.50 10.78
CA PRO A 258 13.38 7.46 11.10
C PRO A 258 12.63 7.78 12.39
N GLY A 259 11.30 7.72 12.34
CA GLY A 259 10.43 8.07 13.46
C GLY A 259 9.42 6.99 13.76
N ILE A 260 8.99 6.92 15.01
CA ILE A 260 7.94 6.02 15.49
C ILE A 260 7.03 6.77 16.48
N ASP A 261 5.76 6.40 16.51
CA ASP A 261 4.84 6.80 17.57
C ASP A 261 4.53 5.62 18.50
N LYS A 262 4.58 5.88 19.80
CA LYS A 262 4.16 4.92 20.81
C LYS A 262 2.87 5.39 21.47
N ILE A 263 1.75 4.85 20.98
CA ILE A 263 0.44 5.09 21.57
C ILE A 263 0.14 4.00 22.60
N GLY A 264 -0.10 4.42 23.86
CA GLY A 264 -0.46 3.54 24.96
C GLY A 264 0.70 3.04 25.82
N GLY A 265 0.52 3.10 27.16
CA GLY A 265 1.55 2.91 28.16
C GLY A 265 2.00 1.46 28.43
N ASP A 266 1.18 0.48 28.07
CA ASP A 266 1.29 -0.88 28.60
C ASP A 266 2.02 -1.89 27.69
N ARG A 267 2.52 -1.42 26.54
CA ARG A 267 3.25 -2.30 25.61
C ARG A 267 4.75 -2.33 25.96
N PRO A 268 5.43 -3.50 25.86
CA PRO A 268 6.85 -3.60 26.14
C PRO A 268 7.67 -2.68 25.26
N ALA A 269 8.15 -1.58 25.83
CA ALA A 269 8.82 -0.49 25.09
C ALA A 269 10.17 -0.91 24.49
N GLU A 270 10.85 -1.90 25.09
CA GLU A 270 12.25 -2.18 24.80
C GLU A 270 12.53 -2.68 23.38
N ARG A 271 11.61 -3.47 22.78
CA ARG A 271 11.77 -3.95 21.40
C ARG A 271 11.46 -2.87 20.39
N PHE A 272 10.47 -2.07 20.69
CA PHE A 272 9.94 -1.04 19.83
C PHE A 272 10.98 0.05 19.50
N TYR A 273 11.60 0.64 20.51
CA TYR A 273 12.65 1.65 20.29
C TYR A 273 13.87 1.13 19.54
N LYS A 274 14.15 -0.17 19.64
CA LYS A 274 15.25 -0.79 18.91
C LYS A 274 15.01 -0.88 17.41
N VAL A 275 13.77 -0.91 16.96
CA VAL A 275 13.44 -0.93 15.52
C VAL A 275 13.94 0.35 14.87
N VAL A 276 13.56 1.52 15.40
CA VAL A 276 13.96 2.80 14.81
C VAL A 276 15.46 3.07 14.96
N SER A 277 16.05 2.75 16.09
CA SER A 277 17.51 2.88 16.28
C SER A 277 18.31 1.95 15.37
N SER A 278 17.83 0.71 15.18
CA SER A 278 18.43 -0.23 14.21
C SER A 278 18.30 0.28 12.79
N ALA A 279 17.15 0.88 12.43
CA ALA A 279 16.98 1.48 11.12
C ALA A 279 17.95 2.65 10.91
N ALA A 280 18.10 3.54 11.89
CA ALA A 280 19.04 4.64 11.82
C ALA A 280 20.48 4.14 11.59
N VAL A 281 20.93 3.12 12.31
CA VAL A 281 22.26 2.52 12.13
C VAL A 281 22.38 1.85 10.76
N ASN A 282 21.41 1.02 10.35
CA ASN A 282 21.51 0.28 9.10
C ASN A 282 21.47 1.16 7.85
N TRP A 283 20.82 2.32 7.92
CA TRP A 283 20.68 3.24 6.80
C TRP A 283 21.54 4.51 6.94
N ASP A 284 22.52 4.48 7.85
CA ASP A 284 23.47 5.59 8.10
C ASP A 284 22.75 6.94 8.34
N ARG A 285 21.79 6.92 9.28
CA ARG A 285 21.06 8.10 9.74
C ARG A 285 21.62 8.56 11.07
N SER A 286 21.87 9.86 11.19
CA SER A 286 22.44 10.46 12.40
C SER A 286 21.43 10.63 13.54
N LEU A 287 20.14 10.65 13.22
CA LEU A 287 19.05 10.90 14.15
C LEU A 287 17.96 9.83 14.02
N ALA A 288 17.20 9.63 15.10
CA ALA A 288 15.94 8.90 15.14
C ALA A 288 14.97 9.65 16.06
N MET A 289 13.67 9.62 15.74
CA MET A 289 12.63 10.33 16.48
C MET A 289 11.59 9.36 17.05
#